data_3c623a4650c7d24a4746c7ea341b7534
#
_entry.id   3c623a4650c7d24a4746c7ea341b7534
#
_cell.length_a   1.000
_cell.length_b   1.000
_cell.length_c   1.000
_cell.angle_alpha   90.00
_cell.angle_beta   90.00
_cell.angle_gamma   90.00
#
_symmetry.space_group_name_H-M   'P 1'
#
loop_
_entity.id
_entity.type
_entity.pdbx_description
1 polymer ?
#
loop_
_entity_poly.entity_id
_entity_poly.type
_entity_poly.pdbx_seq_one_letter_code
_entity_poly.pdbx_strand_id
1 'polypeptide(L)'
;DGRTRNYMTGDQNTPLPYVAVNGAPHVSIRTGAGVDFQHPVTVDFSHSFWRFQPTTPITGNNSADALPIIWEDTRAAEIGAMDTVAGDYSIASFNVLNYFTSLGKDEEGCRAYNDMYGNPVATNYCNVRGAYSAEAFRDQQNKIVAAINELDVDVLGLEEIENTYALTGAIERRDEALSKLVDALNAAVGTERWAYVASPANVGTDEDVIRVGFI
;
A
#
# COMPACT_ATOMS: atom_id res chain seq x y z
N ASP A 1 3.09 -9.59 -21.66
CA ASP A 1 1.90 -9.37 -20.96
C ASP A 1 1.16 -10.62 -20.93
N GLY A 2 1.46 -11.40 -21.02
CA GLY A 2 0.74 -12.45 -20.87
C GLY A 2 -0.72 -12.45 -21.13
N ARG A 3 -1.36 -11.82 -21.75
CA ARG A 3 -2.75 -12.16 -21.85
C ARG A 3 -3.13 -13.31 -20.96
N THR A 4 -2.45 -13.36 -19.93
CA THR A 4 -2.78 -14.09 -18.77
C THR A 4 -4.00 -13.41 -18.17
N ARG A 5 -4.88 -12.92 -19.10
CA ARG A 5 -6.16 -12.36 -18.66
C ARG A 5 -6.87 -13.26 -17.67
N ASN A 6 -6.50 -14.50 -17.66
CA ASN A 6 -6.98 -15.48 -16.72
C ASN A 6 -6.01 -15.78 -15.59
N TYR A 7 -4.89 -15.08 -15.53
CA TYR A 7 -3.91 -15.26 -14.49
C TYR A 7 -4.53 -15.01 -13.12
N MET A 8 -5.30 -13.92 -13.02
CA MET A 8 -5.99 -13.56 -11.78
C MET A 8 -7.28 -14.35 -11.52
N THR A 9 -7.84 -15.00 -12.51
CA THR A 9 -9.14 -15.66 -12.41
C THR A 9 -9.14 -17.14 -12.80
N GLY A 10 -8.16 -17.58 -13.59
CA GLY A 10 -8.11 -18.93 -14.13
C GLY A 10 -7.01 -19.81 -13.58
N ASP A 11 -5.87 -19.25 -13.24
CA ASP A 11 -4.72 -19.99 -12.70
C ASP A 11 -4.07 -19.21 -11.57
N GLN A 12 -4.63 -19.27 -10.39
CA GLN A 12 -4.15 -18.60 -9.19
C GLN A 12 -2.94 -19.29 -8.55
N ASN A 13 -2.59 -20.49 -9.00
CA ASN A 13 -1.48 -21.28 -8.44
C ASN A 13 -0.16 -21.02 -9.16
N THR A 14 -0.20 -20.46 -10.37
CA THR A 14 1.02 -20.11 -11.09
C THR A 14 1.52 -18.73 -10.65
N PRO A 15 2.74 -18.60 -10.11
CA PRO A 15 3.28 -17.31 -9.67
C PRO A 15 3.42 -16.32 -10.82
N LEU A 16 3.25 -15.01 -10.53
CA LEU A 16 3.38 -13.94 -11.50
C LEU A 16 4.85 -13.79 -11.95
N PRO A 17 5.11 -13.57 -13.25
CA PRO A 17 6.45 -13.25 -13.72
C PRO A 17 6.91 -11.90 -13.14
N TYR A 18 8.21 -11.73 -13.00
CA TYR A 18 8.89 -10.53 -12.47
C TYR A 18 8.70 -10.27 -10.97
N VAL A 19 7.82 -10.97 -10.29
CA VAL A 19 7.70 -10.98 -8.81
C VAL A 19 8.06 -12.33 -8.22
N ALA A 20 8.15 -13.36 -9.06
CA ALA A 20 8.66 -14.68 -8.71
C ALA A 20 9.58 -15.20 -9.83
N VAL A 21 10.58 -15.98 -9.46
CA VAL A 21 11.52 -16.69 -10.34
C VAL A 21 11.74 -18.07 -9.76
N ASN A 22 11.77 -19.11 -10.59
CA ASN A 22 11.84 -20.51 -10.13
C ASN A 22 10.72 -20.89 -9.13
N GLY A 23 9.56 -20.27 -9.25
CA GLY A 23 8.44 -20.49 -8.33
C GLY A 23 8.59 -19.84 -6.95
N ALA A 24 9.65 -19.09 -6.68
CA ALA A 24 9.92 -18.43 -5.41
C ALA A 24 9.84 -16.89 -5.55
N PRO A 25 9.48 -16.18 -4.48
CA PRO A 25 9.52 -14.72 -4.47
C PRO A 25 10.90 -14.18 -4.89
N HIS A 26 10.91 -13.14 -5.71
CA HIS A 26 12.11 -12.49 -6.21
C HIS A 26 11.99 -10.98 -6.07
N VAL A 27 13.11 -10.26 -6.22
CA VAL A 27 13.13 -8.80 -6.19
C VAL A 27 12.20 -8.25 -7.27
N SER A 28 11.20 -7.48 -6.85
CA SER A 28 10.23 -6.87 -7.78
C SER A 28 10.89 -5.76 -8.60
N ILE A 29 10.67 -5.79 -9.91
CA ILE A 29 11.09 -4.70 -10.80
C ILE A 29 10.38 -3.40 -10.42
N ARG A 30 11.11 -2.28 -10.40
CA ARG A 30 10.58 -0.94 -10.12
C ARG A 30 10.71 -0.04 -11.33
N THR A 31 9.84 0.96 -11.42
CA THR A 31 10.00 2.04 -12.41
C THR A 31 11.33 2.76 -12.18
N GLY A 32 12.10 2.93 -13.26
CA GLY A 32 13.42 3.54 -13.23
C GLY A 32 14.58 2.56 -13.00
N ALA A 33 14.30 1.28 -12.67
CA ALA A 33 15.35 0.28 -12.59
C ALA A 33 16.01 0.04 -13.97
N GLY A 34 17.33 -0.09 -13.97
CA GLY A 34 18.07 -0.53 -15.15
C GLY A 34 17.65 -1.95 -15.54
N VAL A 35 17.53 -2.22 -16.83
CA VAL A 35 17.20 -3.56 -17.36
C VAL A 35 18.13 -3.91 -18.49
N ASP A 36 18.58 -5.17 -18.53
CA ASP A 36 19.33 -5.74 -19.64
C ASP A 36 18.53 -6.83 -20.33
N PHE A 37 18.40 -6.75 -21.66
CA PHE A 37 17.73 -7.78 -22.43
C PHE A 37 18.61 -8.99 -22.61
N GLN A 38 18.13 -10.15 -22.15
CA GLN A 38 18.81 -11.44 -22.28
C GLN A 38 18.32 -12.21 -23.51
N HIS A 39 17.08 -11.98 -23.92
CA HIS A 39 16.45 -12.62 -25.07
C HIS A 39 15.74 -11.60 -25.96
N PRO A 40 15.54 -11.92 -27.26
CA PRO A 40 14.79 -11.07 -28.16
C PRO A 40 13.37 -10.81 -27.66
N VAL A 41 12.90 -9.59 -27.85
CA VAL A 41 11.53 -9.14 -27.56
C VAL A 41 10.92 -8.48 -28.79
N THR A 42 9.61 -8.50 -28.88
CA THR A 42 8.87 -7.75 -29.91
C THR A 42 8.45 -6.40 -29.34
N VAL A 43 8.72 -5.33 -30.08
CA VAL A 43 8.19 -4.00 -29.73
C VAL A 43 6.75 -3.89 -30.24
N ASP A 44 5.83 -3.55 -29.37
CA ASP A 44 4.41 -3.42 -29.66
C ASP A 44 3.86 -2.10 -29.11
N PHE A 45 2.90 -1.53 -29.82
CA PHE A 45 2.16 -0.35 -29.34
C PHE A 45 0.69 -0.72 -29.13
N SER A 46 0.27 -0.78 -27.88
CA SER A 46 -1.12 -1.10 -27.53
C SER A 46 -1.58 -0.36 -26.26
N HIS A 47 -2.87 -0.04 -26.20
CA HIS A 47 -3.46 0.69 -25.07
C HIS A 47 -2.72 2.02 -24.77
N SER A 48 -2.30 2.74 -25.81
CA SER A 48 -1.56 4.01 -25.75
C SER A 48 -0.15 3.95 -25.17
N PHE A 49 0.44 2.76 -25.05
CA PHE A 49 1.80 2.56 -24.55
C PHE A 49 2.65 1.70 -25.49
N TRP A 50 3.94 2.04 -25.57
CA TRP A 50 4.95 1.14 -26.12
C TRP A 50 5.27 0.05 -25.10
N ARG A 51 5.39 -1.17 -25.58
CA ARG A 51 5.65 -2.37 -24.76
C ARG A 51 6.69 -3.26 -25.40
N PHE A 52 7.43 -3.96 -24.54
CA PHE A 52 8.29 -5.06 -24.94
C PHE A 52 7.56 -6.37 -24.61
N GLN A 53 7.26 -7.14 -25.65
CA GLN A 53 6.57 -8.42 -25.54
C GLN A 53 7.59 -9.55 -25.60
N PRO A 54 7.62 -10.47 -24.62
CA PRO A 54 8.39 -11.70 -24.73
C PRO A 54 7.97 -12.50 -25.96
N THR A 55 8.91 -13.18 -26.60
CA THR A 55 8.63 -14.05 -27.76
C THR A 55 8.09 -15.42 -27.35
N THR A 56 8.18 -15.76 -26.07
CA THR A 56 7.63 -16.97 -25.46
C THR A 56 6.82 -16.60 -24.22
N PRO A 57 5.76 -17.37 -23.86
CA PRO A 57 5.05 -17.17 -22.60
C PRO A 57 5.98 -17.31 -21.41
N ILE A 58 5.84 -16.41 -20.45
CA ILE A 58 6.60 -16.42 -19.20
C ILE A 58 5.65 -16.41 -18.00
N THR A 59 6.06 -17.08 -16.93
CA THR A 59 5.39 -17.14 -15.63
C THR A 59 6.43 -16.98 -14.53
N GLY A 60 6.02 -16.88 -13.29
CA GLY A 60 6.95 -16.86 -12.15
C GLY A 60 7.66 -18.21 -11.89
N ASN A 61 7.29 -19.28 -12.61
CA ASN A 61 7.98 -20.56 -12.53
C ASN A 61 9.20 -20.65 -13.45
N ASN A 62 9.35 -19.72 -14.40
CA ASN A 62 10.53 -19.69 -15.27
C ASN A 62 11.81 -19.45 -14.45
N SER A 63 12.89 -20.08 -14.87
CA SER A 63 14.24 -19.78 -14.35
C SER A 63 14.71 -18.40 -14.79
N ALA A 64 15.66 -17.84 -14.08
CA ALA A 64 16.19 -16.51 -14.36
C ALA A 64 16.75 -16.38 -15.79
N ASP A 65 17.42 -17.43 -16.26
CA ASP A 65 18.00 -17.50 -17.61
C ASP A 65 16.95 -17.63 -18.74
N ALA A 66 15.71 -18.00 -18.39
CA ALA A 66 14.60 -18.03 -19.36
C ALA A 66 13.80 -16.73 -19.44
N LEU A 67 14.08 -15.78 -18.58
CA LEU A 67 13.40 -14.47 -18.60
C LEU A 67 13.97 -13.59 -19.73
N PRO A 68 13.16 -12.74 -20.37
CA PRO A 68 13.62 -11.87 -21.45
C PRO A 68 14.56 -10.75 -20.96
N ILE A 69 14.51 -10.43 -19.67
CA ILE A 69 15.30 -9.37 -19.03
C ILE A 69 15.86 -9.84 -17.70
N ILE A 70 16.98 -9.27 -17.32
CA ILE A 70 17.41 -9.12 -15.91
C ILE A 70 17.26 -7.65 -15.52
N TRP A 71 17.15 -7.38 -14.24
CA TRP A 71 16.93 -6.02 -13.72
C TRP A 71 17.69 -5.75 -12.45
N GLU A 72 17.92 -4.49 -12.23
CA GLU A 72 18.63 -3.97 -11.06
C GLU A 72 17.73 -4.03 -9.81
N ASP A 73 18.31 -4.41 -8.66
CA ASP A 73 17.67 -4.24 -7.35
C ASP A 73 17.90 -2.81 -6.83
N THR A 74 17.06 -1.89 -7.31
CA THR A 74 17.15 -0.49 -6.87
C THR A 74 16.63 -0.30 -5.44
N ARG A 75 15.86 -1.25 -4.90
CA ARG A 75 15.30 -1.14 -3.56
C ARG A 75 16.38 -1.30 -2.49
N ALA A 76 17.20 -2.33 -2.60
CA ALA A 76 18.31 -2.55 -1.68
C ALA A 76 19.34 -1.42 -1.75
N ALA A 77 19.65 -0.94 -2.97
CA ALA A 77 20.58 0.15 -3.19
C ALA A 77 20.09 1.47 -2.55
N GLU A 78 18.81 1.79 -2.71
CA GLU A 78 18.21 3.01 -2.14
C GLU A 78 18.14 2.96 -0.60
N ILE A 79 17.74 1.82 -0.01
CA ILE A 79 17.73 1.67 1.45
C ILE A 79 19.14 1.88 2.02
N GLY A 80 20.18 1.35 1.35
CA GLY A 80 21.56 1.53 1.77
C GLY A 80 22.14 2.92 1.53
N ALA A 81 21.51 3.73 0.66
CA ALA A 81 21.95 5.07 0.27
C ALA A 81 21.01 6.18 0.76
N MET A 82 20.06 5.89 1.66
CA MET A 82 19.20 6.93 2.22
C MET A 82 20.03 8.00 2.89
N ASP A 83 19.98 9.22 2.33
CA ASP A 83 20.60 10.38 2.93
C ASP A 83 19.89 10.74 4.24
N THR A 84 20.66 10.98 5.29
CA THR A 84 20.11 11.58 6.51
C THR A 84 19.73 13.02 6.22
N VAL A 85 18.49 13.38 6.46
CA VAL A 85 18.04 14.76 6.40
C VAL A 85 18.75 15.53 7.53
N ALA A 86 19.48 16.59 7.17
CA ALA A 86 20.20 17.40 8.15
C ALA A 86 19.25 18.42 8.80
N GLY A 87 19.39 18.63 10.11
CA GLY A 87 18.60 19.60 10.89
C GLY A 87 18.46 19.17 12.33
N ASP A 88 17.93 20.07 13.17
CA ASP A 88 17.66 19.78 14.57
C ASP A 88 16.31 19.04 14.75
N TYR A 89 15.42 19.19 13.79
CA TYR A 89 14.09 18.55 13.75
C TYR A 89 13.79 18.04 12.35
N SER A 90 13.07 16.93 12.29
CA SER A 90 12.62 16.30 11.06
C SER A 90 11.10 16.34 10.93
N ILE A 91 10.61 16.68 9.74
CA ILE A 91 9.19 16.73 9.43
C ILE A 91 8.97 15.92 8.16
N ALA A 92 7.96 15.04 8.16
CA ALA A 92 7.57 14.28 6.99
C ALA A 92 6.06 14.33 6.72
N SER A 93 5.65 13.91 5.54
CA SER A 93 4.27 13.69 5.12
C SER A 93 4.12 12.25 4.66
N PHE A 94 3.04 11.60 5.04
CA PHE A 94 2.78 10.21 4.70
C PHE A 94 1.28 9.97 4.43
N ASN A 95 0.95 9.60 3.21
CA ASN A 95 -0.39 9.15 2.86
C ASN A 95 -0.56 7.69 3.30
N VAL A 96 -1.50 7.44 4.20
CA VAL A 96 -1.76 6.11 4.79
C VAL A 96 -2.74 5.25 3.98
N LEU A 97 -3.10 5.69 2.78
CA LEU A 97 -3.97 4.97 1.86
C LEU A 97 -5.28 4.54 2.53
N ASN A 98 -6.08 5.53 2.93
CA ASN A 98 -7.37 5.31 3.57
C ASN A 98 -7.28 4.41 4.82
N TYR A 99 -6.59 4.90 5.85
CA TYR A 99 -6.55 4.21 7.14
C TYR A 99 -7.86 4.39 7.88
N PHE A 100 -8.70 3.38 7.82
CA PHE A 100 -10.03 3.36 8.43
C PHE A 100 -10.10 2.26 9.48
N THR A 101 -10.55 2.61 10.67
CA THR A 101 -10.86 1.67 11.75
C THR A 101 -12.28 1.14 11.65
N SER A 102 -13.14 1.83 10.92
CA SER A 102 -14.44 1.34 10.47
C SER A 102 -14.24 0.38 9.30
N LEU A 103 -14.92 -0.77 9.32
CA LEU A 103 -14.75 -1.82 8.32
C LEU A 103 -15.90 -1.82 7.33
N GLY A 104 -15.59 -2.09 6.05
CA GLY A 104 -16.62 -2.16 5.01
C GLY A 104 -17.69 -3.22 5.26
N LYS A 105 -17.34 -4.35 5.86
CA LYS A 105 -18.29 -5.41 6.21
C LYS A 105 -19.39 -4.96 7.18
N ASP A 106 -19.17 -3.88 7.91
CA ASP A 106 -20.09 -3.35 8.92
C ASP A 106 -20.95 -2.19 8.38
N GLU A 107 -20.72 -1.72 7.13
CA GLU A 107 -21.53 -0.70 6.45
C GLU A 107 -22.51 -1.36 5.46
N GLU A 108 -23.79 -1.02 5.60
CA GLU A 108 -24.85 -1.54 4.72
C GLU A 108 -24.62 -1.13 3.26
N GLY A 109 -24.76 -2.08 2.35
CA GLY A 109 -24.55 -1.84 0.91
C GLY A 109 -23.11 -1.83 0.45
N CYS A 110 -22.15 -1.87 1.36
CA CYS A 110 -20.73 -1.94 1.03
C CYS A 110 -20.39 -3.25 0.34
N ARG A 111 -19.54 -3.18 -0.69
CA ARG A 111 -19.01 -4.34 -1.41
C ARG A 111 -17.52 -4.45 -1.20
N ALA A 112 -16.99 -5.66 -1.40
CA ALA A 112 -15.56 -5.88 -1.33
C ALA A 112 -14.91 -5.88 -2.71
N TYR A 113 -13.71 -5.33 -2.81
CA TYR A 113 -12.71 -5.79 -3.76
C TYR A 113 -12.01 -7.00 -3.17
N ASN A 114 -11.96 -8.07 -3.93
CA ASN A 114 -11.31 -9.30 -3.51
C ASN A 114 -9.90 -9.41 -4.11
N ASP A 115 -9.01 -10.08 -3.38
CA ASP A 115 -7.73 -10.51 -3.92
C ASP A 115 -7.92 -11.66 -4.94
N MET A 116 -6.80 -12.15 -5.48
CA MET A 116 -6.82 -13.26 -6.44
C MET A 116 -7.34 -14.58 -5.87
N TYR A 117 -7.39 -14.73 -4.55
CA TYR A 117 -7.91 -15.93 -3.87
C TYR A 117 -9.36 -15.78 -3.43
N GLY A 118 -9.98 -14.63 -3.69
CA GLY A 118 -11.36 -14.33 -3.32
C GLY A 118 -11.54 -13.74 -1.93
N ASN A 119 -10.46 -13.41 -1.22
CA ASN A 119 -10.54 -12.78 0.10
C ASN A 119 -10.93 -11.30 -0.03
N PRO A 120 -11.87 -10.79 0.79
CA PRO A 120 -12.27 -9.39 0.75
C PRO A 120 -11.19 -8.50 1.38
N VAL A 121 -10.63 -7.59 0.58
CA VAL A 121 -9.49 -6.74 0.98
C VAL A 121 -9.93 -5.31 1.23
N ALA A 122 -10.46 -4.63 0.22
CA ALA A 122 -10.81 -3.22 0.26
C ALA A 122 -12.29 -2.99 0.01
N THR A 123 -12.78 -1.80 0.36
CA THR A 123 -14.18 -1.40 0.21
C THR A 123 -14.49 -0.87 -1.18
N ASN A 124 -15.76 -1.00 -1.57
CA ASN A 124 -16.29 -0.44 -2.80
C ASN A 124 -17.78 -0.09 -2.62
N TYR A 125 -18.23 1.02 -3.21
CA TYR A 125 -19.61 1.51 -3.17
C TYR A 125 -20.15 1.83 -1.75
N CYS A 126 -19.32 2.36 -0.88
CA CYS A 126 -19.72 2.78 0.47
C CYS A 126 -18.91 4.00 0.92
N ASN A 127 -19.22 4.55 2.10
CA ASN A 127 -18.52 5.71 2.66
C ASN A 127 -17.21 5.30 3.33
N VAL A 128 -17.16 4.12 3.95
CA VAL A 128 -15.91 3.53 4.42
C VAL A 128 -15.00 3.26 3.21
N ARG A 129 -13.79 3.82 3.21
CA ARG A 129 -12.85 3.71 2.08
C ARG A 129 -11.67 2.79 2.34
N GLY A 130 -11.55 2.26 3.55
CA GLY A 130 -10.42 1.42 3.98
C GLY A 130 -10.63 -0.08 3.74
N ALA A 131 -10.18 -0.86 4.71
CA ALA A 131 -10.27 -2.30 4.67
C ALA A 131 -11.72 -2.80 4.78
N TYR A 132 -12.04 -3.86 4.03
CA TYR A 132 -13.35 -4.48 4.13
C TYR A 132 -13.46 -5.38 5.36
N SER A 133 -12.40 -6.09 5.72
CA SER A 133 -12.36 -7.06 6.82
C SER A 133 -11.34 -6.69 7.90
N ALA A 134 -11.50 -7.24 9.10
CA ALA A 134 -10.54 -7.04 10.19
C ALA A 134 -9.15 -7.62 9.86
N GLU A 135 -9.09 -8.66 9.06
CA GLU A 135 -7.82 -9.25 8.60
C GLU A 135 -7.09 -8.28 7.66
N ALA A 136 -7.79 -7.77 6.65
CA ALA A 136 -7.23 -6.80 5.72
C ALA A 136 -6.81 -5.50 6.45
N PHE A 137 -7.58 -5.04 7.43
CA PHE A 137 -7.21 -3.89 8.26
C PHE A 137 -5.92 -4.15 9.05
N ARG A 138 -5.80 -5.29 9.69
CA ARG A 138 -4.58 -5.66 10.43
C ARG A 138 -3.36 -5.68 9.51
N ASP A 139 -3.49 -6.24 8.31
CA ASP A 139 -2.39 -6.30 7.36
C ASP A 139 -1.99 -4.91 6.83
N GLN A 140 -2.96 -4.02 6.59
CA GLN A 140 -2.71 -2.63 6.27
C GLN A 140 -2.00 -1.91 7.41
N GLN A 141 -2.55 -2.00 8.63
CA GLN A 141 -1.98 -1.36 9.82
C GLN A 141 -0.54 -1.79 10.09
N ASN A 142 -0.24 -3.09 9.99
CA ASN A 142 1.10 -3.60 10.22
C ASN A 142 2.14 -2.97 9.26
N LYS A 143 1.78 -2.78 7.99
CA LYS A 143 2.65 -2.14 7.00
C LYS A 143 2.86 -0.65 7.28
N ILE A 144 1.77 0.06 7.62
CA ILE A 144 1.82 1.49 7.97
C ILE A 144 2.67 1.71 9.22
N VAL A 145 2.43 0.91 10.26
CA VAL A 145 3.17 0.99 11.53
C VAL A 145 4.67 0.75 11.31
N ALA A 146 5.02 -0.27 10.53
CA ALA A 146 6.42 -0.54 10.20
C ALA A 146 7.07 0.64 9.46
N ALA A 147 6.39 1.19 8.46
CA ALA A 147 6.91 2.30 7.66
C ALA A 147 7.07 3.59 8.48
N ILE A 148 6.08 3.95 9.31
CA ILE A 148 6.13 5.16 10.13
C ILE A 148 7.22 5.06 11.20
N ASN A 149 7.34 3.92 11.87
CA ASN A 149 8.40 3.74 12.88
C ASN A 149 9.80 3.72 12.26
N GLU A 150 9.94 3.30 11.00
CA GLU A 150 11.21 3.37 10.26
C GLU A 150 11.56 4.81 9.84
N LEU A 151 10.57 5.65 9.54
CA LEU A 151 10.79 7.07 9.25
C LEU A 151 11.38 7.83 10.43
N ASP A 152 10.98 7.49 11.66
CA ASP A 152 11.47 8.03 12.94
C ASP A 152 11.65 9.56 12.96
N VAL A 153 10.66 10.29 12.44
CA VAL A 153 10.66 11.76 12.38
C VAL A 153 10.05 12.37 13.64
N ASP A 154 10.32 13.68 13.87
CA ASP A 154 9.79 14.41 15.04
C ASP A 154 8.34 14.83 14.86
N VAL A 155 7.92 15.13 13.62
CA VAL A 155 6.54 15.49 13.28
C VAL A 155 6.16 14.81 11.97
N LEU A 156 5.02 14.12 11.96
CA LEU A 156 4.49 13.46 10.78
C LEU A 156 3.09 13.99 10.45
N GLY A 157 2.94 14.59 9.27
CA GLY A 157 1.65 14.88 8.65
C GLY A 157 1.11 13.62 7.98
N LEU A 158 -0.09 13.21 8.37
CA LEU A 158 -0.79 12.03 7.84
C LEU A 158 -1.92 12.47 6.93
N GLU A 159 -2.06 11.83 5.79
CA GLU A 159 -3.14 12.04 4.82
C GLU A 159 -3.99 10.79 4.72
N GLU A 160 -5.28 10.96 4.41
CA GLU A 160 -6.26 9.88 4.27
C GLU A 160 -6.54 9.08 5.56
N ILE A 161 -6.53 9.76 6.71
CA ILE A 161 -7.02 9.20 7.98
C ILE A 161 -8.55 9.27 7.98
N GLU A 162 -9.21 8.22 8.49
CA GLU A 162 -10.65 8.21 8.72
C GLU A 162 -11.12 9.40 9.56
N ASN A 163 -12.13 10.09 9.09
CA ASN A 163 -12.93 11.03 9.88
C ASN A 163 -14.15 10.30 10.44
N THR A 164 -14.01 9.67 11.60
CA THR A 164 -15.06 8.86 12.19
C THR A 164 -16.32 9.71 12.52
N TYR A 165 -16.16 11.03 12.77
CA TYR A 165 -17.29 11.93 12.92
C TYR A 165 -18.12 12.03 11.64
N ALA A 166 -17.49 12.22 10.47
CA ALA A 166 -18.21 12.31 9.20
C ALA A 166 -18.97 11.02 8.84
N LEU A 167 -18.47 9.86 9.30
CA LEU A 167 -19.15 8.58 9.11
C LEU A 167 -20.31 8.36 10.08
N THR A 168 -20.19 8.81 11.34
CA THR A 168 -21.09 8.40 12.43
C THR A 168 -21.95 9.52 12.99
N GLY A 169 -21.60 10.79 12.72
CA GLY A 169 -22.19 11.96 13.36
C GLY A 169 -21.76 12.19 14.82
N ALA A 170 -20.89 11.34 15.37
CA ALA A 170 -20.42 11.40 16.76
C ALA A 170 -19.10 12.18 16.84
N ILE A 171 -19.19 13.45 17.26
CA ILE A 171 -18.04 14.37 17.29
C ILE A 171 -16.93 13.89 18.23
N GLU A 172 -17.28 13.21 19.32
CA GLU A 172 -16.35 12.66 20.29
C GLU A 172 -15.49 11.52 19.72
N ARG A 173 -15.89 10.93 18.59
CA ARG A 173 -15.17 9.86 17.91
C ARG A 173 -14.24 10.37 16.81
N ARG A 174 -14.18 11.67 16.59
CA ARG A 174 -13.47 12.25 15.44
C ARG A 174 -12.01 11.83 15.35
N ASP A 175 -11.31 11.72 16.46
CA ASP A 175 -9.90 11.34 16.53
C ASP A 175 -9.67 9.84 16.76
N GLU A 176 -10.72 9.02 16.71
CA GLU A 176 -10.63 7.60 17.05
C GLU A 176 -9.62 6.85 16.18
N ALA A 177 -9.65 7.04 14.86
CA ALA A 177 -8.73 6.37 13.95
C ALA A 177 -7.28 6.82 14.18
N LEU A 178 -7.07 8.12 14.41
CA LEU A 178 -5.75 8.67 14.67
C LEU A 178 -5.17 8.17 15.99
N SER A 179 -6.00 8.13 17.05
CA SER A 179 -5.64 7.56 18.34
C SER A 179 -5.25 6.08 18.21
N LYS A 180 -6.05 5.27 17.51
CA LYS A 180 -5.75 3.84 17.29
C LYS A 180 -4.45 3.62 16.52
N LEU A 181 -4.13 4.48 15.55
CA LEU A 181 -2.86 4.41 14.84
C LEU A 181 -1.68 4.68 15.79
N VAL A 182 -1.79 5.72 16.63
CA VAL A 182 -0.76 6.07 17.62
C VAL A 182 -0.58 4.95 18.64
N ASP A 183 -1.68 4.35 19.12
CA ASP A 183 -1.62 3.20 20.02
C ASP A 183 -0.86 2.02 19.38
N ALA A 184 -1.13 1.73 18.10
CA ALA A 184 -0.46 0.66 17.38
C ALA A 184 1.03 0.96 17.13
N LEU A 185 1.39 2.21 16.81
CA LEU A 185 2.77 2.67 16.67
C LEU A 185 3.56 2.49 17.94
N ASN A 186 3.02 2.97 19.07
CA ASN A 186 3.66 2.87 20.38
C ASN A 186 3.77 1.42 20.87
N ALA A 187 2.73 0.62 20.62
CA ALA A 187 2.77 -0.81 20.96
C ALA A 187 3.87 -1.55 20.20
N ALA A 188 4.12 -1.21 18.94
CA ALA A 188 5.14 -1.85 18.12
C ALA A 188 6.57 -1.56 18.60
N VAL A 189 6.83 -0.35 19.11
CA VAL A 189 8.15 0.03 19.64
C VAL A 189 8.29 -0.22 21.15
N GLY A 190 7.18 -0.49 21.85
CA GLY A 190 7.16 -0.77 23.28
C GLY A 190 7.35 0.45 24.18
N THR A 191 7.21 1.67 23.65
CA THR A 191 7.33 2.95 24.38
C THR A 191 6.35 3.97 23.83
N GLU A 192 6.07 5.03 24.61
CA GLU A 192 5.28 6.19 24.16
C GLU A 192 6.16 7.12 23.28
N ARG A 193 6.43 6.71 22.05
CA ARG A 193 7.21 7.49 21.06
C ARG A 193 6.35 8.53 20.36
N TRP A 194 5.10 8.20 20.05
CA TRP A 194 4.19 9.00 19.27
C TRP A 194 3.02 9.52 20.10
N ALA A 195 2.58 10.74 19.79
CA ALA A 195 1.34 11.31 20.28
C ALA A 195 0.63 12.04 19.14
N TYR A 196 -0.69 12.07 19.13
CA TYR A 196 -1.42 12.78 18.07
C TYR A 196 -1.83 14.19 18.52
N VAL A 197 -1.98 15.08 17.55
CA VAL A 197 -2.56 16.40 17.76
C VAL A 197 -4.08 16.27 17.66
N ALA A 198 -4.77 16.59 18.77
CA ALA A 198 -6.22 16.53 18.80
C ALA A 198 -6.86 17.50 17.79
N SER A 199 -7.97 17.09 17.20
CA SER A 199 -8.76 17.95 16.31
C SER A 199 -9.20 19.25 16.99
N PRO A 200 -9.31 20.37 16.25
CA PRO A 200 -9.82 21.62 16.80
C PRO A 200 -11.26 21.45 17.31
N ALA A 201 -11.63 22.21 18.34
CA ALA A 201 -12.98 22.18 18.91
C ALA A 201 -14.07 22.58 17.91
N ASN A 202 -13.75 23.48 16.96
CA ASN A 202 -14.63 23.88 15.89
C ASN A 202 -14.29 23.10 14.61
N VAL A 203 -15.22 22.27 14.17
CA VAL A 203 -15.10 21.48 12.94
C VAL A 203 -15.66 22.27 11.76
N GLY A 204 -15.21 21.91 10.55
CA GLY A 204 -15.76 22.45 9.29
C GLY A 204 -17.22 22.08 9.05
N THR A 205 -17.84 22.72 8.09
CA THR A 205 -19.22 22.43 7.70
C THR A 205 -19.32 21.36 6.60
N ASP A 206 -18.28 21.23 5.79
CA ASP A 206 -18.21 20.28 4.67
C ASP A 206 -17.02 19.33 4.89
N GLU A 207 -17.23 18.35 5.76
CA GLU A 207 -16.19 17.37 6.08
C GLU A 207 -16.33 16.10 5.24
N ASP A 208 -15.21 15.65 4.65
CA ASP A 208 -15.13 14.33 4.02
C ASP A 208 -14.93 13.23 5.09
N VAL A 209 -15.15 12.00 4.69
CA VAL A 209 -14.89 10.80 5.51
C VAL A 209 -13.40 10.54 5.71
N ILE A 210 -12.53 11.26 4.98
CA ILE A 210 -11.07 11.28 5.21
C ILE A 210 -10.62 12.67 5.65
N ARG A 211 -9.51 12.73 6.34
CA ARG A 211 -8.90 13.97 6.82
C ARG A 211 -7.39 13.89 6.93
N VAL A 212 -6.77 15.03 7.17
CA VAL A 212 -5.38 15.15 7.59
C VAL A 212 -5.28 15.01 9.09
N GLY A 213 -4.19 14.40 9.58
CA GLY A 213 -3.83 14.31 11.00
C GLY A 213 -2.35 14.61 11.20
N PHE A 214 -1.95 14.86 12.45
CA PHE A 214 -0.55 15.04 12.83
C PHE A 214 -0.23 14.19 14.06
N ILE A 215 0.93 13.59 14.01
CA ILE A 215 1.52 12.84 15.13
C ILE A 215 2.94 13.27 15.36
#